data_0ebf407116af8277988840511a97f08a
#
_entry.id   0ebf407116af8277988840511a97f08a
#
_cell.length_a   1.000
_cell.length_b   1.000
_cell.length_c   1.000
_cell.angle_alpha   90.00
_cell.angle_beta   90.00
_cell.angle_gamma   90.00
#
_symmetry.space_group_name_H-M   'P 1'
#
loop_
_entity.id
_entity.type
_entity.pdbx_description
1 polymer ?
#
loop_
_entity_poly.entity_id
_entity_poly.type
_entity_poly.pdbx_seq_one_letter_code
_entity_poly.pdbx_strand_id
1 'polypeptide(L)'
;MRNSSFRPLSAFRNGVLELWSGGRGKVLTAVAGGWFLSVGVRMIYPVMLPSLRSAYGLNLTTAGLLLTVLFLAYAFGQFPGGVLADRFGERFTLTASAVISAGTLTLVITARSAIVLFVATALFGFGTALYAVGRYTVLSRLYSERLGAANGVTAASQDAGQSILPPIASVLAATYLWTYGFGFVIPLFILAAVALWLVIPIRSTSTSNGDSGFSRDDLTELRSALRRPTIVSATAALILGLVVWQAFTSFYPTYLIEEKGLSATVASLLFGTFFALGICIKPLSGVAYDRFGIRRSLVIVASGPTIALVMLPFVDGLWGLVAVTALVSTLLGFATVLEPSLLRSLPADIRGTGFGILRSIGFTIGAISPVLFGAAAERGFFDEGFTILAVFAAGMLLLAFRIPEN
;
A
#
# COMPACT_ATOMS: atom_id res chain seq x y z
N MET A 1 15.36 45.08 -13.70
CA MET A 1 14.20 44.20 -13.95
C MET A 1 14.68 42.97 -14.71
N ARG A 2 14.94 41.85 -14.03
CA ARG A 2 15.29 40.58 -14.65
C ARG A 2 14.03 39.73 -14.75
N ASN A 3 13.56 39.50 -15.98
CA ASN A 3 12.46 38.60 -16.28
C ASN A 3 12.86 37.15 -15.90
N SER A 4 12.44 36.66 -14.74
CA SER A 4 12.42 35.25 -14.41
C SER A 4 11.14 34.65 -15.00
N SER A 5 11.17 34.35 -16.31
CA SER A 5 10.15 33.49 -16.90
C SER A 5 10.31 32.10 -16.29
N PHE A 6 9.50 31.79 -15.30
CA PHE A 6 9.31 30.46 -14.73
C PHE A 6 8.94 29.50 -15.87
N ARG A 7 9.86 28.61 -16.28
CA ARG A 7 9.59 27.53 -17.23
C ARG A 7 9.45 26.23 -16.46
N PRO A 8 8.30 25.97 -15.81
CA PRO A 8 8.11 24.78 -14.96
C PRO A 8 8.21 23.47 -15.76
N LEU A 9 7.79 23.48 -17.03
CA LEU A 9 7.83 22.30 -17.90
C LEU A 9 9.26 21.90 -18.33
N SER A 10 10.16 22.87 -18.56
CA SER A 10 11.54 22.56 -18.92
C SER A 10 12.35 22.06 -17.71
N ALA A 11 12.10 22.60 -16.54
CA ALA A 11 12.71 22.12 -15.28
C ALA A 11 12.22 20.70 -14.94
N PHE A 12 10.94 20.42 -15.13
CA PHE A 12 10.37 19.07 -14.94
C PHE A 12 10.97 18.08 -15.95
N ARG A 13 11.00 18.42 -17.24
CA ARG A 13 11.58 17.58 -18.30
C ARG A 13 13.06 17.29 -18.04
N ASN A 14 13.84 18.29 -17.68
CA ASN A 14 15.27 18.10 -17.38
C ASN A 14 15.44 17.25 -16.12
N GLY A 15 14.61 17.45 -15.11
CA GLY A 15 14.58 16.61 -13.92
C GLY A 15 14.29 15.14 -14.19
N VAL A 16 13.36 14.86 -15.11
CA VAL A 16 13.05 13.50 -15.56
C VAL A 16 14.22 12.92 -16.34
N LEU A 17 14.80 13.65 -17.31
CA LEU A 17 15.92 13.17 -18.12
C LEU A 17 17.15 12.83 -17.27
N GLU A 18 17.42 13.56 -16.20
CA GLU A 18 18.53 13.29 -15.30
C GLU A 18 18.34 12.03 -14.46
N LEU A 19 17.09 11.59 -14.18
CA LEU A 19 16.83 10.30 -13.54
C LEU A 19 17.28 9.12 -14.41
N TRP A 20 17.29 9.30 -15.74
CA TRP A 20 17.74 8.30 -16.71
C TRP A 20 19.21 8.45 -17.12
N SER A 21 19.92 9.47 -16.65
CA SER A 21 21.33 9.70 -16.99
C SER A 21 22.25 8.65 -16.36
N GLY A 22 23.40 8.38 -16.99
CA GLY A 22 24.47 7.53 -16.45
C GLY A 22 24.06 6.06 -16.19
N GLY A 23 23.07 5.53 -16.93
CA GLY A 23 22.62 4.14 -16.78
C GLY A 23 21.71 3.88 -15.55
N ARG A 24 21.52 4.90 -14.70
CA ARG A 24 20.67 4.79 -13.49
C ARG A 24 19.20 4.54 -13.82
N GLY A 25 18.72 5.02 -14.97
CA GLY A 25 17.35 4.81 -15.44
C GLY A 25 16.96 3.33 -15.52
N LYS A 26 17.89 2.45 -15.95
CA LYS A 26 17.65 1.00 -15.99
C LYS A 26 17.36 0.44 -14.59
N VAL A 27 18.11 0.91 -13.59
CA VAL A 27 17.89 0.51 -12.19
C VAL A 27 16.53 0.99 -11.71
N LEU A 28 16.19 2.27 -11.94
CA LEU A 28 14.90 2.84 -11.54
C LEU A 28 13.74 2.07 -12.18
N THR A 29 13.82 1.77 -13.48
CA THR A 29 12.78 1.03 -14.20
C THR A 29 12.62 -0.39 -13.65
N ALA A 30 13.73 -1.12 -13.40
CA ALA A 30 13.67 -2.46 -12.83
C ALA A 30 13.07 -2.46 -11.41
N VAL A 31 13.50 -1.51 -10.57
CA VAL A 31 12.99 -1.36 -9.20
C VAL A 31 11.51 -0.94 -9.21
N ALA A 32 11.11 -0.01 -10.08
CA ALA A 32 9.72 0.40 -10.23
C ALA A 32 8.84 -0.73 -10.75
N GLY A 33 9.34 -1.51 -11.74
CA GLY A 33 8.62 -2.68 -12.28
C GLY A 33 8.41 -3.79 -11.24
N GLY A 34 9.43 -4.11 -10.45
CA GLY A 34 9.27 -5.08 -9.36
C GLY A 34 8.33 -4.58 -8.26
N TRP A 35 8.31 -3.27 -7.98
CA TRP A 35 7.36 -2.67 -7.03
C TRP A 35 5.93 -2.66 -7.57
N PHE A 36 5.73 -2.37 -8.86
CA PHE A 36 4.48 -2.55 -9.59
C PHE A 36 3.89 -3.95 -9.36
N LEU A 37 4.70 -4.99 -9.56
CA LEU A 37 4.29 -6.37 -9.35
C LEU A 37 4.01 -6.66 -7.87
N SER A 38 4.94 -6.32 -6.97
CA SER A 38 4.83 -6.64 -5.53
C SER A 38 3.57 -6.08 -4.89
N VAL A 39 3.19 -4.85 -5.24
CA VAL A 39 2.02 -4.20 -4.65
C VAL A 39 0.75 -4.51 -5.42
N GLY A 40 0.83 -4.53 -6.76
CA GLY A 40 -0.33 -4.80 -7.61
C GLY A 40 -0.86 -6.21 -7.41
N VAL A 41 0.01 -7.22 -7.28
CA VAL A 41 -0.40 -8.62 -7.06
C VAL A 41 -1.04 -8.81 -5.68
N ARG A 42 -0.66 -8.06 -4.66
CA ARG A 42 -1.38 -8.08 -3.38
C ARG A 42 -2.84 -7.66 -3.53
N MET A 43 -3.13 -6.75 -4.46
CA MET A 43 -4.51 -6.31 -4.74
C MET A 43 -5.26 -7.26 -5.69
N ILE A 44 -4.61 -8.29 -6.25
CA ILE A 44 -5.30 -9.38 -6.94
C ILE A 44 -6.09 -10.25 -5.93
N TYR A 45 -5.56 -10.47 -4.72
CA TYR A 45 -6.22 -11.31 -3.71
C TYR A 45 -7.66 -10.87 -3.39
N PRO A 46 -7.96 -9.58 -3.10
CA PRO A 46 -9.33 -9.12 -2.90
C PRO A 46 -10.27 -9.39 -4.08
N VAL A 47 -9.78 -9.19 -5.30
CA VAL A 47 -10.57 -9.42 -6.52
C VAL A 47 -10.82 -10.91 -6.77
N MET A 48 -9.86 -11.75 -6.40
CA MET A 48 -9.97 -13.21 -6.53
C MET A 48 -10.68 -13.87 -5.35
N LEU A 49 -11.07 -13.10 -4.32
CA LEU A 49 -11.64 -13.64 -3.10
C LEU A 49 -12.89 -14.50 -3.33
N PRO A 50 -13.89 -14.11 -4.17
CA PRO A 50 -15.03 -14.96 -4.47
C PRO A 50 -14.62 -16.29 -5.10
N SER A 51 -13.66 -16.29 -6.02
CA SER A 51 -13.15 -17.51 -6.67
C SER A 51 -12.40 -18.42 -5.69
N LEU A 52 -11.59 -17.85 -4.80
CA LEU A 52 -10.88 -18.60 -3.76
C LEU A 52 -11.86 -19.19 -2.74
N ARG A 53 -12.91 -18.44 -2.37
CA ARG A 53 -13.98 -18.93 -1.49
C ARG A 53 -14.67 -20.15 -2.09
N SER A 54 -15.06 -20.07 -3.37
CA SER A 54 -15.68 -21.17 -4.08
C SER A 54 -14.75 -22.39 -4.21
N ALA A 55 -13.46 -22.17 -4.54
CA ALA A 55 -12.50 -23.25 -4.78
C ALA A 55 -12.12 -24.02 -3.50
N TYR A 56 -12.08 -23.36 -2.34
CA TYR A 56 -11.61 -23.94 -1.07
C TYR A 56 -12.70 -24.02 0.02
N GLY A 57 -13.94 -23.68 -0.29
CA GLY A 57 -15.05 -23.70 0.68
C GLY A 57 -14.86 -22.69 1.82
N LEU A 58 -14.25 -21.53 1.55
CA LEU A 58 -14.04 -20.52 2.56
C LEU A 58 -15.30 -19.66 2.76
N ASN A 59 -15.67 -19.41 4.00
CA ASN A 59 -16.66 -18.39 4.33
C ASN A 59 -16.05 -16.99 4.36
N LEU A 60 -16.83 -15.93 4.54
CA LEU A 60 -16.34 -14.54 4.53
C LEU A 60 -15.34 -14.27 5.66
N THR A 61 -15.52 -14.88 6.81
CA THR A 61 -14.59 -14.77 7.96
C THR A 61 -13.22 -15.36 7.61
N THR A 62 -13.18 -16.58 7.08
CA THR A 62 -11.91 -17.24 6.70
C THR A 62 -11.26 -16.58 5.49
N ALA A 63 -12.05 -16.03 4.59
CA ALA A 63 -11.55 -15.21 3.48
C ALA A 63 -10.91 -13.90 3.99
N GLY A 64 -11.54 -13.24 4.95
CA GLY A 64 -10.95 -12.11 5.66
C GLY A 64 -9.66 -12.47 6.41
N LEU A 65 -9.62 -13.66 7.02
CA LEU A 65 -8.43 -14.18 7.68
C LEU A 65 -7.28 -14.42 6.68
N LEU A 66 -7.57 -14.90 5.47
CA LEU A 66 -6.57 -15.05 4.40
C LEU A 66 -5.90 -13.71 4.07
N LEU A 67 -6.68 -12.64 3.94
CA LEU A 67 -6.16 -11.29 3.69
C LEU A 67 -5.43 -10.71 4.91
N THR A 68 -5.94 -10.98 6.11
CA THR A 68 -5.26 -10.63 7.36
C THR A 68 -3.87 -11.28 7.43
N VAL A 69 -3.76 -12.57 7.10
CA VAL A 69 -2.48 -13.30 7.05
C VAL A 69 -1.54 -12.69 6.01
N LEU A 70 -2.05 -12.33 4.84
CA LEU A 70 -1.27 -11.63 3.79
C LEU A 70 -0.66 -10.33 4.34
N PHE A 71 -1.48 -9.47 4.95
CA PHE A 71 -1.05 -8.16 5.41
C PHE A 71 -0.18 -8.24 6.67
N LEU A 72 -0.46 -9.16 7.61
CA LEU A 72 0.38 -9.38 8.79
C LEU A 72 1.76 -9.93 8.38
N ALA A 73 1.80 -10.92 7.50
CA ALA A 73 3.06 -11.45 6.99
C ALA A 73 3.90 -10.37 6.28
N TYR A 74 3.23 -9.47 5.54
CA TYR A 74 3.88 -8.31 4.97
C TYR A 74 4.38 -7.32 6.04
N ALA A 75 3.61 -7.05 7.09
CA ALA A 75 4.03 -6.16 8.17
C ALA A 75 5.29 -6.69 8.88
N PHE A 76 5.26 -7.97 9.27
CA PHE A 76 6.39 -8.62 9.96
C PHE A 76 7.62 -8.82 9.06
N GLY A 77 7.43 -9.06 7.78
CA GLY A 77 8.51 -9.26 6.81
C GLY A 77 9.35 -8.01 6.54
N GLN A 78 8.87 -6.80 6.89
CA GLN A 78 9.62 -5.56 6.67
C GLN A 78 10.89 -5.51 7.52
N PHE A 79 10.85 -5.98 8.77
CA PHE A 79 12.02 -5.98 9.64
C PHE A 79 13.14 -6.91 9.12
N PRO A 80 12.89 -8.22 8.84
CA PRO A 80 13.90 -9.07 8.21
C PRO A 80 14.38 -8.52 6.87
N GLY A 81 13.49 -7.88 6.10
CA GLY A 81 13.84 -7.24 4.83
C GLY A 81 14.91 -6.17 4.96
N GLY A 82 14.85 -5.35 6.02
CA GLY A 82 15.89 -4.38 6.35
C GLY A 82 17.22 -5.07 6.66
N VAL A 83 17.20 -6.05 7.56
CA VAL A 83 18.40 -6.80 7.94
C VAL A 83 19.06 -7.51 6.74
N LEU A 84 18.24 -8.10 5.83
CA LEU A 84 18.77 -8.73 4.62
C LEU A 84 19.40 -7.71 3.67
N ALA A 85 18.76 -6.55 3.50
CA ALA A 85 19.28 -5.48 2.63
C ALA A 85 20.63 -4.95 3.16
N ASP A 86 20.78 -4.84 4.48
CA ASP A 86 22.03 -4.40 5.11
C ASP A 86 23.13 -5.45 5.03
N ARG A 87 22.82 -6.73 5.25
CA ARG A 87 23.82 -7.83 5.28
C ARG A 87 24.22 -8.32 3.89
N PHE A 88 23.25 -8.53 3.00
CA PHE A 88 23.47 -9.17 1.69
C PHE A 88 23.37 -8.17 0.52
N GLY A 89 23.01 -6.91 0.81
CA GLY A 89 22.84 -5.86 -0.16
C GLY A 89 21.50 -5.89 -0.88
N GLU A 90 21.17 -4.78 -1.49
CA GLU A 90 19.87 -4.53 -2.12
C GLU A 90 19.62 -5.42 -3.34
N ARG A 91 20.69 -5.72 -4.13
CA ARG A 91 20.60 -6.60 -5.30
C ARG A 91 20.05 -7.97 -4.91
N PHE A 92 20.66 -8.59 -3.88
CA PHE A 92 20.22 -9.89 -3.40
C PHE A 92 18.79 -9.83 -2.84
N THR A 93 18.52 -8.87 -1.97
CA THR A 93 17.22 -8.75 -1.27
C THR A 93 16.06 -8.54 -2.23
N LEU A 94 16.19 -7.65 -3.22
CA LEU A 94 15.13 -7.38 -4.20
C LEU A 94 14.94 -8.57 -5.16
N THR A 95 16.02 -9.20 -5.60
CA THR A 95 15.94 -10.40 -6.45
C THR A 95 15.32 -11.57 -5.70
N ALA A 96 15.76 -11.83 -4.46
CA ALA A 96 15.19 -12.87 -3.61
C ALA A 96 13.68 -12.66 -3.37
N SER A 97 13.27 -11.41 -3.10
CA SER A 97 11.85 -11.06 -2.99
C SER A 97 11.06 -11.44 -4.24
N ALA A 98 11.56 -11.13 -5.43
CA ALA A 98 10.88 -11.46 -6.69
C ALA A 98 10.82 -12.98 -6.94
N VAL A 99 11.90 -13.71 -6.64
CA VAL A 99 11.95 -15.18 -6.77
C VAL A 99 11.01 -15.85 -5.77
N ILE A 100 11.02 -15.43 -4.51
CA ILE A 100 10.11 -15.93 -3.47
C ILE A 100 8.66 -15.66 -3.90
N SER A 101 8.37 -14.47 -4.42
CA SER A 101 7.02 -14.12 -4.89
C SER A 101 6.58 -15.02 -6.05
N ALA A 102 7.44 -15.31 -7.03
CA ALA A 102 7.13 -16.24 -8.12
C ALA A 102 6.87 -17.66 -7.60
N GLY A 103 7.74 -18.16 -6.72
CA GLY A 103 7.62 -19.51 -6.14
C GLY A 103 6.37 -19.67 -5.28
N THR A 104 6.05 -18.67 -4.46
CA THR A 104 4.87 -18.70 -3.58
C THR A 104 3.57 -18.57 -4.38
N LEU A 105 3.54 -17.78 -5.45
CA LEU A 105 2.39 -17.73 -6.36
C LEU A 105 2.19 -19.04 -7.11
N THR A 106 3.28 -19.72 -7.49
CA THR A 106 3.19 -21.09 -8.04
C THR A 106 2.56 -22.03 -7.01
N LEU A 107 2.94 -21.90 -5.73
CA LEU A 107 2.33 -22.68 -4.65
C LEU A 107 0.84 -22.30 -4.45
N VAL A 108 0.45 -21.04 -4.59
CA VAL A 108 -0.96 -20.61 -4.53
C VAL A 108 -1.80 -21.29 -5.60
N ILE A 109 -1.35 -21.26 -6.87
CA ILE A 109 -2.15 -21.82 -7.98
C ILE A 109 -2.15 -23.35 -8.02
N THR A 110 -1.21 -24.01 -7.35
CA THR A 110 -1.12 -25.48 -7.24
C THR A 110 -1.60 -26.00 -5.88
N ALA A 111 -2.04 -25.12 -4.98
CA ALA A 111 -2.53 -25.50 -3.66
C ALA A 111 -3.74 -26.47 -3.77
N ARG A 112 -3.70 -27.56 -3.02
CA ARG A 112 -4.78 -28.57 -2.98
C ARG A 112 -5.62 -28.51 -1.70
N SER A 113 -5.28 -27.61 -0.78
CA SER A 113 -6.00 -27.41 0.47
C SER A 113 -5.94 -25.95 0.91
N ALA A 114 -6.90 -25.53 1.72
CA ALA A 114 -6.93 -24.20 2.29
C ALA A 114 -5.67 -23.91 3.14
N ILE A 115 -5.15 -24.89 3.88
CA ILE A 115 -3.93 -24.73 4.68
C ILE A 115 -2.74 -24.35 3.79
N VAL A 116 -2.55 -25.05 2.67
CA VAL A 116 -1.45 -24.73 1.72
C VAL A 116 -1.66 -23.34 1.12
N LEU A 117 -2.91 -22.97 0.78
CA LEU A 117 -3.24 -21.62 0.31
C LEU A 117 -2.85 -20.56 1.34
N PHE A 118 -3.19 -20.74 2.62
CA PHE A 118 -2.85 -19.79 3.70
C PHE A 118 -1.34 -19.66 3.88
N VAL A 119 -0.61 -20.78 3.91
CA VAL A 119 0.85 -20.78 4.02
C VAL A 119 1.49 -20.09 2.81
N ALA A 120 1.06 -20.40 1.59
CA ALA A 120 1.55 -19.77 0.38
C ALA A 120 1.30 -18.26 0.37
N THR A 121 0.10 -17.84 0.82
CA THR A 121 -0.28 -16.43 0.95
C THR A 121 0.56 -15.70 2.00
N ALA A 122 0.82 -16.32 3.15
CA ALA A 122 1.72 -15.78 4.17
C ALA A 122 3.15 -15.59 3.62
N LEU A 123 3.67 -16.60 2.96
CA LEU A 123 5.01 -16.54 2.35
C LEU A 123 5.08 -15.49 1.23
N PHE A 124 4.01 -15.31 0.45
CA PHE A 124 3.93 -14.24 -0.53
C PHE A 124 3.92 -12.85 0.13
N GLY A 125 3.11 -12.67 1.17
CA GLY A 125 3.10 -11.42 1.95
C GLY A 125 4.50 -11.09 2.51
N PHE A 126 5.14 -12.05 3.13
CA PHE A 126 6.50 -11.93 3.65
C PHE A 126 7.52 -11.63 2.52
N GLY A 127 7.47 -12.36 1.41
CA GLY A 127 8.35 -12.17 0.26
C GLY A 127 8.28 -10.76 -0.31
N THR A 128 7.06 -10.21 -0.49
CA THR A 128 6.85 -8.84 -0.99
C THR A 128 7.29 -7.76 0.02
N ALA A 129 7.31 -8.06 1.32
CA ALA A 129 7.81 -7.15 2.34
C ALA A 129 9.31 -6.87 2.22
N LEU A 130 10.10 -7.88 1.86
CA LEU A 130 11.54 -7.74 1.60
C LEU A 130 11.80 -6.68 0.53
N TYR A 131 10.92 -6.61 -0.48
CA TYR A 131 11.02 -5.61 -1.55
C TYR A 131 10.84 -4.19 -1.04
N ALA A 132 9.88 -3.99 -0.14
CA ALA A 132 9.50 -2.67 0.34
C ALA A 132 10.69 -1.90 0.93
N VAL A 133 11.50 -2.57 1.76
CA VAL A 133 12.66 -1.96 2.42
C VAL A 133 13.85 -1.84 1.46
N GLY A 134 14.21 -2.93 0.76
CA GLY A 134 15.34 -2.93 -0.18
C GLY A 134 15.21 -1.87 -1.28
N ARG A 135 13.98 -1.57 -1.71
CA ARG A 135 13.68 -0.50 -2.66
C ARG A 135 14.14 0.88 -2.15
N TYR A 136 13.81 1.23 -0.92
CA TYR A 136 14.21 2.52 -0.35
C TYR A 136 15.73 2.64 -0.22
N THR A 137 16.39 1.57 0.17
CA THR A 137 17.85 1.54 0.35
C THR A 137 18.58 1.77 -0.97
N VAL A 138 18.18 1.06 -2.06
CA VAL A 138 18.82 1.26 -3.36
C VAL A 138 18.55 2.64 -3.93
N LEU A 139 17.33 3.17 -3.77
CA LEU A 139 16.99 4.51 -4.27
C LEU A 139 17.72 5.61 -3.51
N SER A 140 17.82 5.53 -2.18
CA SER A 140 18.55 6.53 -1.38
C SER A 140 20.04 6.57 -1.72
N ARG A 141 20.62 5.42 -2.07
CA ARG A 141 22.03 5.33 -2.47
C ARG A 141 22.29 5.88 -3.87
N LEU A 142 21.44 5.56 -4.85
CA LEU A 142 21.66 5.91 -6.25
C LEU A 142 21.13 7.30 -6.63
N TYR A 143 20.14 7.82 -5.91
CA TYR A 143 19.43 9.06 -6.18
C TYR A 143 19.44 10.01 -4.97
N SER A 144 20.56 10.09 -4.23
CA SER A 144 20.69 10.90 -3.00
C SER A 144 20.20 12.36 -3.18
N GLU A 145 20.53 13.00 -4.32
CA GLU A 145 20.11 14.37 -4.61
C GLU A 145 18.67 14.50 -5.15
N ARG A 146 18.08 13.39 -5.63
CA ARG A 146 16.75 13.35 -6.27
C ARG A 146 15.88 12.20 -5.75
N LEU A 147 16.07 11.84 -4.50
CA LEU A 147 15.36 10.73 -3.85
C LEU A 147 13.84 10.91 -3.93
N GLY A 148 13.35 12.14 -3.78
CA GLY A 148 11.92 12.45 -3.89
C GLY A 148 11.34 12.10 -5.26
N ALA A 149 12.05 12.46 -6.35
CA ALA A 149 11.62 12.16 -7.71
C ALA A 149 11.66 10.65 -8.01
N ALA A 150 12.72 9.94 -7.58
CA ALA A 150 12.83 8.50 -7.72
C ALA A 150 11.73 7.75 -6.93
N ASN A 151 11.43 8.18 -5.71
CA ASN A 151 10.30 7.67 -4.93
C ASN A 151 8.96 7.97 -5.61
N GLY A 152 8.79 9.13 -6.23
CA GLY A 152 7.62 9.48 -7.01
C GLY A 152 7.35 8.51 -8.15
N VAL A 153 8.40 8.13 -8.92
CA VAL A 153 8.29 7.12 -9.99
C VAL A 153 7.84 5.77 -9.42
N THR A 154 8.42 5.33 -8.31
CA THR A 154 8.01 4.04 -7.71
C THR A 154 6.62 4.11 -7.08
N ALA A 155 6.19 5.26 -6.56
CA ALA A 155 4.82 5.44 -6.05
C ALA A 155 3.79 5.41 -7.20
N ALA A 156 4.07 6.08 -8.32
CA ALA A 156 3.23 6.00 -9.51
C ALA A 156 3.16 4.56 -10.08
N SER A 157 4.29 3.84 -10.06
CA SER A 157 4.35 2.44 -10.45
C SER A 157 3.52 1.54 -9.53
N GLN A 158 3.51 1.81 -8.22
CA GLN A 158 2.62 1.14 -7.26
C GLN A 158 1.15 1.32 -7.64
N ASP A 159 0.72 2.57 -7.84
CA ASP A 159 -0.67 2.88 -8.14
C ASP A 159 -1.09 2.27 -9.50
N ALA A 160 -0.20 2.30 -10.48
CA ALA A 160 -0.42 1.62 -11.76
C ALA A 160 -0.57 0.10 -11.57
N GLY A 161 0.27 -0.54 -10.75
CA GLY A 161 0.16 -1.98 -10.44
C GLY A 161 -1.18 -2.33 -9.79
N GLN A 162 -1.58 -1.56 -8.80
CA GLN A 162 -2.85 -1.74 -8.09
C GLN A 162 -4.08 -1.47 -8.97
N SER A 163 -3.94 -0.59 -9.97
CA SER A 163 -5.01 -0.25 -10.90
C SER A 163 -5.15 -1.26 -12.04
N ILE A 164 -4.05 -1.79 -12.55
CA ILE A 164 -4.03 -2.57 -13.80
C ILE A 164 -4.09 -4.08 -13.54
N LEU A 165 -3.33 -4.61 -12.57
CA LEU A 165 -3.20 -6.06 -12.39
C LEU A 165 -4.49 -6.73 -11.90
N PRO A 166 -5.28 -6.17 -10.96
CA PRO A 166 -6.52 -6.79 -10.50
C PRO A 166 -7.57 -6.96 -11.60
N PRO A 167 -7.87 -5.95 -12.46
CA PRO A 167 -8.76 -6.14 -13.60
C PRO A 167 -8.29 -7.21 -14.59
N ILE A 168 -6.99 -7.24 -14.91
CA ILE A 168 -6.43 -8.29 -15.78
C ILE A 168 -6.65 -9.68 -15.16
N ALA A 169 -6.34 -9.82 -13.86
CA ALA A 169 -6.54 -11.06 -13.13
C ALA A 169 -8.01 -11.53 -13.17
N SER A 170 -8.95 -10.58 -12.96
CA SER A 170 -10.39 -10.85 -13.01
C SER A 170 -10.84 -11.35 -14.39
N VAL A 171 -10.41 -10.69 -15.47
CA VAL A 171 -10.74 -11.10 -16.83
C VAL A 171 -10.19 -12.49 -17.14
N LEU A 172 -8.93 -12.77 -16.79
CA LEU A 172 -8.32 -14.08 -17.00
C LEU A 172 -9.02 -15.18 -16.21
N ALA A 173 -9.39 -14.88 -14.96
CA ALA A 173 -10.13 -15.81 -14.11
C ALA A 173 -11.55 -16.10 -14.63
N ALA A 174 -12.24 -15.09 -15.15
CA ALA A 174 -13.57 -15.24 -15.72
C ALA A 174 -13.57 -15.98 -17.08
N THR A 175 -12.50 -15.82 -17.87
CA THR A 175 -12.41 -16.42 -19.22
C THR A 175 -11.90 -17.86 -19.18
N TYR A 176 -10.98 -18.16 -18.25
CA TYR A 176 -10.34 -19.48 -18.15
C TYR A 176 -10.63 -20.13 -16.80
N LEU A 177 -9.64 -20.11 -15.91
CA LEU A 177 -9.72 -20.61 -14.54
C LEU A 177 -9.16 -19.56 -13.57
N TRP A 178 -9.62 -19.56 -12.34
CA TRP A 178 -9.12 -18.62 -11.31
C TRP A 178 -7.59 -18.67 -11.14
N THR A 179 -6.97 -19.82 -11.40
CA THR A 179 -5.51 -19.98 -11.32
C THR A 179 -4.76 -19.09 -12.31
N TYR A 180 -5.34 -18.77 -13.46
CA TYR A 180 -4.75 -17.83 -14.42
C TYR A 180 -4.75 -16.39 -13.90
N GLY A 181 -5.67 -16.04 -12.99
CA GLY A 181 -5.69 -14.75 -12.31
C GLY A 181 -4.44 -14.47 -11.47
N PHE A 182 -3.75 -15.51 -10.99
CA PHE A 182 -2.43 -15.39 -10.35
C PHE A 182 -1.29 -15.87 -11.26
N GLY A 183 -1.54 -16.81 -12.16
CA GLY A 183 -0.51 -17.47 -12.96
C GLY A 183 0.21 -16.53 -13.92
N PHE A 184 -0.50 -15.55 -14.52
CA PHE A 184 0.08 -14.64 -15.51
C PHE A 184 1.20 -13.75 -14.98
N VAL A 185 1.24 -13.49 -13.68
CA VAL A 185 2.27 -12.62 -13.07
C VAL A 185 3.53 -13.40 -12.68
N ILE A 186 3.49 -14.73 -12.64
CA ILE A 186 4.66 -15.57 -12.31
C ILE A 186 5.84 -15.31 -13.26
N PRO A 187 5.66 -15.39 -14.60
CA PRO A 187 6.75 -15.08 -15.54
C PRO A 187 7.21 -13.61 -15.44
N LEU A 188 6.33 -12.68 -15.07
CA LEU A 188 6.70 -11.28 -14.87
C LEU A 188 7.60 -11.11 -13.63
N PHE A 189 7.35 -11.84 -12.54
CA PHE A 189 8.25 -11.85 -11.37
C PHE A 189 9.61 -12.47 -11.70
N ILE A 190 9.66 -13.53 -12.51
CA ILE A 190 10.91 -14.14 -12.96
C ILE A 190 11.69 -13.14 -13.81
N LEU A 191 11.03 -12.45 -14.75
CA LEU A 191 11.63 -11.40 -15.56
C LEU A 191 12.15 -10.25 -14.69
N ALA A 192 11.35 -9.81 -13.71
CA ALA A 192 11.78 -8.79 -12.76
C ALA A 192 12.99 -9.24 -11.94
N ALA A 193 13.04 -10.48 -11.46
CA ALA A 193 14.18 -11.04 -10.74
C ALA A 193 15.46 -11.01 -11.58
N VAL A 194 15.38 -11.44 -12.85
CA VAL A 194 16.50 -11.39 -13.79
C VAL A 194 16.94 -9.93 -14.03
N ALA A 195 16.01 -9.03 -14.30
CA ALA A 195 16.31 -7.62 -14.54
C ALA A 195 16.99 -6.98 -13.32
N LEU A 196 16.46 -7.20 -12.11
CA LEU A 196 17.04 -6.69 -10.86
C LEU A 196 18.45 -7.23 -10.63
N TRP A 197 18.66 -8.53 -10.89
CA TRP A 197 19.96 -9.16 -10.74
C TRP A 197 21.00 -8.60 -11.70
N LEU A 198 20.63 -8.32 -12.94
CA LEU A 198 21.54 -7.82 -13.96
C LEU A 198 21.85 -6.31 -13.84
N VAL A 199 20.86 -5.54 -13.36
CA VAL A 199 20.93 -4.07 -13.45
C VAL A 199 21.40 -3.41 -12.16
N ILE A 200 21.09 -4.00 -10.98
CA ILE A 200 21.50 -3.41 -9.70
C ILE A 200 23.00 -3.67 -9.45
N PRO A 201 23.82 -2.62 -9.27
CA PRO A 201 25.25 -2.78 -8.98
C PRO A 201 25.47 -3.52 -7.64
N ILE A 202 26.49 -4.36 -7.62
CA ILE A 202 26.91 -5.02 -6.36
C ILE A 202 27.41 -3.93 -5.39
N ARG A 203 26.91 -3.98 -4.17
CA ARG A 203 27.42 -3.12 -3.09
C ARG A 203 28.81 -3.66 -2.68
N SER A 204 29.84 -2.84 -2.76
CA SER A 204 31.06 -3.11 -2.00
C SER A 204 30.68 -3.05 -0.51
N THR A 205 30.79 -4.16 0.18
CA THR A 205 30.51 -4.28 1.61
C THR A 205 31.49 -3.41 2.39
N SER A 206 31.16 -2.13 2.54
CA SER A 206 31.72 -1.35 3.65
C SER A 206 30.89 -1.74 4.87
N THR A 207 31.52 -2.44 5.80
CA THR A 207 31.01 -2.64 7.16
C THR A 207 30.73 -1.28 7.77
N SER A 208 29.54 -0.76 7.57
CA SER A 208 29.02 0.32 8.39
C SER A 208 28.70 -0.34 9.73
N ASN A 209 29.58 -0.18 10.69
CA ASN A 209 29.31 -0.39 12.10
C ASN A 209 28.29 0.66 12.55
N GLY A 210 27.09 0.56 12.07
CA GLY A 210 25.93 1.25 12.60
C GLY A 210 25.37 0.41 13.72
N ASP A 211 25.95 0.55 14.88
CA ASP A 211 25.39 0.09 16.15
C ASP A 211 24.17 0.97 16.50
N SER A 212 23.12 0.88 15.70
CA SER A 212 21.83 1.50 15.99
C SER A 212 20.91 0.46 16.63
N GLY A 213 21.39 -0.11 17.71
CA GLY A 213 20.55 -0.86 18.64
C GLY A 213 19.54 0.13 19.24
N PHE A 214 18.25 -0.20 19.16
CA PHE A 214 17.19 0.54 19.82
C PHE A 214 17.48 0.59 21.32
N SER A 215 17.82 1.80 21.83
CA SER A 215 18.21 2.00 23.22
C SER A 215 16.97 2.08 24.12
N ARG A 216 17.15 1.82 25.43
CA ARG A 216 16.12 2.09 26.44
C ARG A 216 15.78 3.58 26.51
N ASP A 217 16.72 4.45 26.20
CA ASP A 217 16.54 5.89 26.17
C ASP A 217 15.61 6.30 25.01
N ASP A 218 15.72 5.66 23.84
CA ASP A 218 14.83 5.85 22.70
C ASP A 218 13.38 5.49 23.04
N LEU A 219 13.18 4.40 23.82
CA LEU A 219 11.84 4.02 24.33
C LEU A 219 11.25 5.07 25.24
N THR A 220 12.06 5.63 26.13
CA THR A 220 11.63 6.64 27.08
C THR A 220 11.27 7.93 26.36
N GLU A 221 12.06 8.31 25.36
CA GLU A 221 11.81 9.48 24.52
C GLU A 221 10.58 9.29 23.64
N LEU A 222 10.40 8.12 23.01
CA LEU A 222 9.18 7.79 22.27
C LEU A 222 7.94 7.82 23.17
N ARG A 223 8.03 7.28 24.39
CA ARG A 223 6.94 7.33 25.37
C ARG A 223 6.60 8.78 25.76
N SER A 224 7.61 9.65 25.90
CA SER A 224 7.40 11.07 26.17
C SER A 224 6.75 11.80 24.99
N ALA A 225 7.19 11.48 23.77
CA ALA A 225 6.61 12.01 22.53
C ALA A 225 5.13 11.59 22.38
N LEU A 226 4.79 10.34 22.70
CA LEU A 226 3.42 9.83 22.70
C LEU A 226 2.49 10.49 23.73
N ARG A 227 2.99 11.31 24.64
CA ARG A 227 2.15 12.13 25.53
C ARG A 227 1.72 13.44 24.87
N ARG A 228 2.30 13.81 23.73
CA ARG A 228 1.93 15.03 22.99
C ARG A 228 0.61 14.81 22.25
N PRO A 229 -0.45 15.61 22.52
CA PRO A 229 -1.77 15.41 21.89
C PRO A 229 -1.74 15.38 20.37
N THR A 230 -0.85 16.18 19.76
CA THR A 230 -0.66 16.22 18.31
C THR A 230 -0.19 14.87 17.73
N ILE A 231 0.82 14.26 18.38
CA ILE A 231 1.36 12.95 17.94
C ILE A 231 0.31 11.84 18.14
N VAL A 232 -0.37 11.85 19.29
CA VAL A 232 -1.45 10.88 19.57
C VAL A 232 -2.57 11.01 18.55
N SER A 233 -3.05 12.22 18.28
CA SER A 233 -4.15 12.45 17.34
C SER A 233 -3.77 12.07 15.90
N ALA A 234 -2.56 12.44 15.46
CA ALA A 234 -2.07 12.09 14.13
C ALA A 234 -1.83 10.57 13.97
N THR A 235 -1.29 9.92 15.01
CA THR A 235 -1.10 8.45 15.01
C THR A 235 -2.45 7.73 15.02
N ALA A 236 -3.40 8.16 15.83
CA ALA A 236 -4.74 7.60 15.86
C ALA A 236 -5.45 7.76 14.50
N ALA A 237 -5.34 8.93 13.87
CA ALA A 237 -5.87 9.16 12.53
C ALA A 237 -5.20 8.26 11.48
N LEU A 238 -3.88 8.03 11.56
CA LEU A 238 -3.16 7.11 10.69
C LEU A 238 -3.66 5.67 10.87
N ILE A 239 -3.84 5.22 12.10
CA ILE A 239 -4.38 3.87 12.40
C ILE A 239 -5.79 3.71 11.83
N LEU A 240 -6.68 4.67 12.08
CA LEU A 240 -8.05 4.64 11.54
C LEU A 240 -8.03 4.60 10.01
N GLY A 241 -7.19 5.41 9.36
CA GLY A 241 -7.01 5.40 7.91
C GLY A 241 -6.55 4.04 7.38
N LEU A 242 -5.61 3.40 8.06
CA LEU A 242 -5.12 2.06 7.69
C LEU A 242 -6.19 0.98 7.89
N VAL A 243 -6.97 1.04 8.97
CA VAL A 243 -8.11 0.14 9.22
C VAL A 243 -9.14 0.28 8.09
N VAL A 244 -9.57 1.52 7.78
CA VAL A 244 -10.53 1.77 6.69
C VAL A 244 -9.96 1.28 5.36
N TRP A 245 -8.70 1.62 5.05
CA TRP A 245 -8.07 1.24 3.78
C TRP A 245 -7.96 -0.28 3.62
N GLN A 246 -7.52 -1.00 4.65
CA GLN A 246 -7.32 -2.45 4.55
C GLN A 246 -8.66 -3.21 4.51
N ALA A 247 -9.64 -2.85 5.34
CA ALA A 247 -10.96 -3.47 5.29
C ALA A 247 -11.69 -3.18 3.97
N PHE A 248 -11.72 -1.90 3.55
CA PHE A 248 -12.33 -1.49 2.28
C PHE A 248 -11.72 -2.22 1.10
N THR A 249 -10.40 -2.15 0.94
CA THR A 249 -9.73 -2.79 -0.21
C THR A 249 -9.86 -4.31 -0.19
N SER A 250 -10.04 -4.92 0.98
CA SER A 250 -10.20 -6.38 1.11
C SER A 250 -11.57 -6.86 0.61
N PHE A 251 -12.64 -6.12 0.86
CA PHE A 251 -13.99 -6.61 0.64
C PHE A 251 -14.80 -5.81 -0.39
N TYR A 252 -14.31 -4.67 -0.85
CA TYR A 252 -15.03 -3.85 -1.82
C TYR A 252 -15.37 -4.60 -3.12
N PRO A 253 -14.45 -5.36 -3.76
CA PRO A 253 -14.81 -6.15 -4.93
C PRO A 253 -15.86 -7.23 -4.65
N THR A 254 -15.75 -7.93 -3.52
CA THR A 254 -16.71 -8.96 -3.10
C THR A 254 -18.10 -8.36 -2.86
N TYR A 255 -18.17 -7.22 -2.18
CA TYR A 255 -19.41 -6.48 -1.96
C TYR A 255 -20.10 -6.06 -3.27
N LEU A 256 -19.32 -5.55 -4.21
CA LEU A 256 -19.88 -5.16 -5.51
C LEU A 256 -20.46 -6.36 -6.29
N ILE A 257 -19.90 -7.54 -6.09
CA ILE A 257 -20.37 -8.78 -6.76
C ILE A 257 -21.58 -9.35 -6.01
N GLU A 258 -21.46 -9.56 -4.69
CA GLU A 258 -22.46 -10.32 -3.91
C GLU A 258 -23.67 -9.47 -3.52
N GLU A 259 -23.50 -8.18 -3.17
CA GLU A 259 -24.58 -7.30 -2.72
C GLU A 259 -25.11 -6.39 -3.84
N LYS A 260 -24.22 -5.91 -4.73
CA LYS A 260 -24.63 -5.00 -5.81
C LYS A 260 -24.85 -5.69 -7.16
N GLY A 261 -24.64 -7.03 -7.24
CA GLY A 261 -24.92 -7.85 -8.42
C GLY A 261 -24.06 -7.54 -9.63
N LEU A 262 -22.91 -6.88 -9.46
CA LEU A 262 -22.00 -6.60 -10.58
C LEU A 262 -21.23 -7.83 -10.99
N SER A 263 -20.88 -7.91 -12.29
CA SER A 263 -19.93 -8.92 -12.72
C SER A 263 -18.54 -8.71 -12.11
N ALA A 264 -17.78 -9.80 -11.92
CA ALA A 264 -16.44 -9.74 -11.37
C ALA A 264 -15.52 -8.78 -12.17
N THR A 265 -15.68 -8.72 -13.49
CA THR A 265 -14.93 -7.82 -14.36
C THR A 265 -15.25 -6.35 -14.05
N VAL A 266 -16.53 -5.98 -13.92
CA VAL A 266 -16.94 -4.60 -13.61
C VAL A 266 -16.51 -4.22 -12.20
N ALA A 267 -16.70 -5.10 -11.22
CA ALA A 267 -16.25 -4.88 -9.85
C ALA A 267 -14.73 -4.64 -9.78
N SER A 268 -13.94 -5.43 -10.52
CA SER A 268 -12.48 -5.26 -10.57
C SER A 268 -12.04 -3.98 -11.29
N LEU A 269 -12.78 -3.54 -12.32
CA LEU A 269 -12.54 -2.24 -12.98
C LEU A 269 -12.81 -1.07 -12.04
N LEU A 270 -13.89 -1.09 -11.27
CA LEU A 270 -14.16 -0.08 -10.24
C LEU A 270 -13.06 -0.08 -9.17
N PHE A 271 -12.62 -1.25 -8.74
CA PHE A 271 -11.51 -1.39 -7.80
C PHE A 271 -10.19 -0.85 -8.38
N GLY A 272 -9.89 -1.13 -9.65
CA GLY A 272 -8.76 -0.55 -10.36
C GLY A 272 -8.86 0.98 -10.49
N THR A 273 -10.07 1.50 -10.75
CA THR A 273 -10.35 2.94 -10.81
C THR A 273 -10.09 3.64 -9.48
N PHE A 274 -10.44 3.00 -8.35
CA PHE A 274 -10.11 3.50 -7.02
C PHE A 274 -8.61 3.82 -6.90
N PHE A 275 -7.72 2.93 -7.33
CA PHE A 275 -6.27 3.16 -7.30
C PHE A 275 -5.79 4.09 -8.41
N ALA A 276 -6.39 4.05 -9.60
CA ALA A 276 -6.03 4.95 -10.70
C ALA A 276 -6.21 6.42 -10.31
N LEU A 277 -7.29 6.73 -9.59
CA LEU A 277 -7.53 8.07 -9.06
C LEU A 277 -6.48 8.48 -8.02
N GLY A 278 -5.87 7.53 -7.33
CA GLY A 278 -4.76 7.76 -6.40
C GLY A 278 -3.56 8.45 -7.04
N ILE A 279 -3.33 8.23 -8.34
CA ILE A 279 -2.25 8.89 -9.12
C ILE A 279 -2.40 10.42 -9.08
N CYS A 280 -3.65 10.92 -9.08
CA CYS A 280 -3.94 12.35 -8.98
C CYS A 280 -4.14 12.80 -7.52
N ILE A 281 -4.84 12.01 -6.73
CA ILE A 281 -5.25 12.37 -5.35
C ILE A 281 -4.03 12.52 -4.44
N LYS A 282 -3.05 11.63 -4.51
CA LYS A 282 -1.85 11.69 -3.65
C LYS A 282 -1.03 12.97 -3.85
N PRO A 283 -0.66 13.36 -5.08
CA PRO A 283 0.03 14.64 -5.29
C PRO A 283 -0.82 15.86 -4.89
N LEU A 284 -2.13 15.84 -5.19
CA LEU A 284 -3.04 16.92 -4.79
C LEU A 284 -3.14 17.05 -3.27
N SER A 285 -3.18 15.92 -2.56
CA SER A 285 -3.17 15.90 -1.09
C SER A 285 -1.87 16.45 -0.51
N GLY A 286 -0.71 16.16 -1.16
CA GLY A 286 0.57 16.75 -0.79
C GLY A 286 0.58 18.28 -0.99
N VAL A 287 0.12 18.76 -2.14
CA VAL A 287 0.00 20.21 -2.41
C VAL A 287 -0.98 20.87 -1.43
N ALA A 288 -2.09 20.20 -1.11
CA ALA A 288 -3.04 20.71 -0.11
C ALA A 288 -2.38 20.81 1.27
N TYR A 289 -1.60 19.79 1.67
CA TYR A 289 -0.84 19.81 2.93
C TYR A 289 0.16 20.98 2.99
N ASP A 290 0.90 21.22 1.90
CA ASP A 290 1.87 22.32 1.86
C ASP A 290 1.22 23.71 1.87
N ARG A 291 0.01 23.87 1.30
CA ARG A 291 -0.70 25.14 1.20
C ARG A 291 -1.62 25.43 2.38
N PHE A 292 -2.32 24.44 2.88
CA PHE A 292 -3.42 24.60 3.86
C PHE A 292 -3.11 23.97 5.21
N GLY A 293 -1.95 23.31 5.36
CA GLY A 293 -1.56 22.61 6.58
C GLY A 293 -2.30 21.27 6.76
N ILE A 294 -1.92 20.56 7.83
CA ILE A 294 -2.41 19.21 8.10
C ILE A 294 -3.92 19.15 8.33
N ARG A 295 -4.47 20.06 9.13
CA ARG A 295 -5.87 20.04 9.57
C ARG A 295 -6.83 20.10 8.39
N ARG A 296 -6.72 21.13 7.54
CA ARG A 296 -7.62 21.33 6.39
C ARG A 296 -7.46 20.22 5.36
N SER A 297 -6.23 19.80 5.11
CA SER A 297 -5.94 18.73 4.16
C SER A 297 -6.51 17.39 4.63
N LEU A 298 -6.39 17.06 5.92
CA LEU A 298 -6.96 15.84 6.48
C LEU A 298 -8.49 15.87 6.48
N VAL A 299 -9.10 17.03 6.74
CA VAL A 299 -10.57 17.21 6.62
C VAL A 299 -11.03 16.92 5.19
N ILE A 300 -10.36 17.48 4.18
CA ILE A 300 -10.72 17.23 2.76
C ILE A 300 -10.58 15.74 2.42
N VAL A 301 -9.48 15.13 2.81
CA VAL A 301 -9.18 13.73 2.49
C VAL A 301 -10.09 12.75 3.22
N ALA A 302 -10.48 13.04 4.47
CA ALA A 302 -11.33 12.16 5.27
C ALA A 302 -12.82 12.34 5.01
N SER A 303 -13.27 13.50 4.54
CA SER A 303 -14.70 13.75 4.24
C SER A 303 -15.20 12.89 3.09
N GLY A 304 -14.39 12.69 2.04
CA GLY A 304 -14.77 11.85 0.91
C GLY A 304 -15.13 10.42 1.30
N PRO A 305 -14.23 9.64 1.93
CA PRO A 305 -14.55 8.29 2.36
C PRO A 305 -15.67 8.23 3.40
N THR A 306 -15.78 9.24 4.29
CA THR A 306 -16.89 9.29 5.26
C THR A 306 -18.24 9.33 4.54
N ILE A 307 -18.41 10.25 3.59
CA ILE A 307 -19.66 10.40 2.82
C ILE A 307 -19.88 9.16 1.94
N ALA A 308 -18.85 8.73 1.21
CA ALA A 308 -18.95 7.63 0.28
C ALA A 308 -19.34 6.31 0.94
N LEU A 309 -18.76 5.99 2.10
CA LEU A 309 -19.02 4.75 2.82
C LEU A 309 -20.41 4.74 3.48
N VAL A 310 -20.94 5.90 3.89
CA VAL A 310 -22.33 6.02 4.32
C VAL A 310 -23.29 5.84 3.16
N MET A 311 -22.95 6.37 1.98
CA MET A 311 -23.82 6.29 0.80
C MET A 311 -23.80 4.92 0.13
N LEU A 312 -22.70 4.17 0.24
CA LEU A 312 -22.45 2.93 -0.50
C LEU A 312 -23.59 1.89 -0.36
N PRO A 313 -24.16 1.63 0.84
CA PRO A 313 -25.28 0.70 0.97
C PRO A 313 -26.54 1.12 0.19
N PHE A 314 -26.79 2.43 0.07
CA PHE A 314 -28.00 3.00 -0.51
C PHE A 314 -27.88 3.31 -2.00
N VAL A 315 -26.69 3.17 -2.58
CA VAL A 315 -26.42 3.48 -3.98
C VAL A 315 -26.48 2.21 -4.81
N ASP A 316 -27.39 2.23 -5.80
CA ASP A 316 -27.50 1.19 -6.81
C ASP A 316 -27.16 1.75 -8.20
N GLY A 317 -26.86 0.83 -9.12
CA GLY A 317 -26.51 1.15 -10.48
C GLY A 317 -25.06 1.62 -10.67
N LEU A 318 -24.54 1.36 -11.88
CA LEU A 318 -23.12 1.52 -12.20
C LEU A 318 -22.60 2.96 -11.96
N TRP A 319 -23.32 3.95 -12.43
CA TRP A 319 -22.87 5.36 -12.35
C TRP A 319 -22.82 5.88 -10.91
N GLY A 320 -23.78 5.44 -10.08
CA GLY A 320 -23.76 5.75 -8.65
C GLY A 320 -22.55 5.14 -7.97
N LEU A 321 -22.24 3.87 -8.26
CA LEU A 321 -21.08 3.18 -7.73
C LEU A 321 -19.74 3.77 -8.24
N VAL A 322 -19.69 4.26 -9.50
CA VAL A 322 -18.56 5.05 -10.02
C VAL A 322 -18.35 6.32 -9.21
N ALA A 323 -19.42 7.07 -8.92
CA ALA A 323 -19.35 8.30 -8.13
C ALA A 323 -18.87 8.02 -6.69
N VAL A 324 -19.41 6.97 -6.05
CA VAL A 324 -18.98 6.54 -4.72
C VAL A 324 -17.52 6.09 -4.73
N THR A 325 -17.09 5.32 -5.75
CA THR A 325 -15.70 4.90 -5.93
C THR A 325 -14.77 6.11 -6.06
N ALA A 326 -15.15 7.09 -6.86
CA ALA A 326 -14.36 8.31 -7.01
C ALA A 326 -14.25 9.09 -5.70
N LEU A 327 -15.31 9.16 -4.93
CA LEU A 327 -15.35 9.87 -3.66
C LEU A 327 -14.54 9.14 -2.58
N VAL A 328 -14.66 7.82 -2.46
CA VAL A 328 -13.87 7.03 -1.50
C VAL A 328 -12.39 7.02 -1.84
N SER A 329 -12.01 7.22 -3.12
CA SER A 329 -10.61 7.27 -3.55
C SER A 329 -9.81 8.39 -2.88
N THR A 330 -10.47 9.45 -2.38
CA THR A 330 -9.80 10.52 -1.61
C THR A 330 -9.10 9.96 -0.37
N LEU A 331 -9.55 8.82 0.16
CA LEU A 331 -8.85 8.08 1.22
C LEU A 331 -7.37 7.85 0.90
N LEU A 332 -6.99 7.65 -0.38
CA LEU A 332 -5.60 7.39 -0.77
C LEU A 332 -4.63 8.54 -0.45
N GLY A 333 -5.15 9.72 -0.15
CA GLY A 333 -4.37 10.89 0.27
C GLY A 333 -3.97 10.90 1.76
N PHE A 334 -4.59 10.07 2.62
CA PHE A 334 -4.42 10.19 4.07
C PHE A 334 -2.97 10.03 4.54
N ALA A 335 -2.26 9.05 4.00
CA ALA A 335 -0.86 8.81 4.35
C ALA A 335 0.05 9.95 3.89
N THR A 336 -0.22 10.53 2.71
CA THR A 336 0.51 11.68 2.16
C THR A 336 0.40 12.92 3.06
N VAL A 337 -0.71 13.07 3.80
CA VAL A 337 -0.93 14.16 4.75
C VAL A 337 -0.35 13.84 6.13
N LEU A 338 -0.59 12.63 6.64
CA LEU A 338 -0.28 12.27 8.03
C LEU A 338 1.18 11.87 8.24
N GLU A 339 1.80 11.12 7.31
CA GLU A 339 3.17 10.62 7.48
C GLU A 339 4.21 11.75 7.59
N PRO A 340 4.22 12.79 6.72
CA PRO A 340 5.15 13.91 6.87
C PRO A 340 4.93 14.70 8.16
N SER A 341 3.68 14.87 8.58
CA SER A 341 3.35 15.55 9.82
C SER A 341 3.87 14.81 11.05
N LEU A 342 3.67 13.49 11.09
CA LEU A 342 4.21 12.65 12.17
C LEU A 342 5.75 12.70 12.20
N LEU A 343 6.41 12.60 11.04
CA LEU A 343 7.85 12.69 10.94
C LEU A 343 8.39 14.03 11.48
N ARG A 344 7.73 15.16 11.17
CA ARG A 344 8.13 16.50 11.65
C ARG A 344 7.87 16.68 13.15
N SER A 345 6.87 16.01 13.71
CA SER A 345 6.46 16.14 15.11
C SER A 345 7.32 15.31 16.08
N LEU A 346 8.02 14.30 15.56
CA LEU A 346 8.91 13.46 16.36
C LEU A 346 10.26 14.15 16.60
N PRO A 347 10.88 13.98 17.80
CA PRO A 347 12.22 14.44 18.11
C PRO A 347 13.24 13.96 17.06
N ALA A 348 14.27 14.79 16.80
CA ALA A 348 15.23 14.54 15.73
C ALA A 348 15.97 13.20 15.93
N ASP A 349 16.31 12.87 17.17
CA ASP A 349 17.13 11.74 17.54
C ASP A 349 16.41 10.39 17.31
N ILE A 350 15.08 10.34 17.53
CA ILE A 350 14.25 9.13 17.37
C ILE A 350 13.33 9.18 16.14
N ARG A 351 13.45 10.20 15.29
CA ARG A 351 12.49 10.46 14.20
C ARG A 351 12.25 9.25 13.28
N GLY A 352 13.31 8.64 12.80
CA GLY A 352 13.22 7.49 11.89
C GLY A 352 12.65 6.26 12.57
N THR A 353 13.20 5.91 13.72
CA THR A 353 12.81 4.72 14.48
C THR A 353 11.41 4.86 15.07
N GLY A 354 11.11 6.03 15.66
CA GLY A 354 9.80 6.34 16.22
C GLY A 354 8.69 6.30 15.18
N PHE A 355 8.92 6.90 14.01
CA PHE A 355 7.98 6.83 12.89
C PHE A 355 7.79 5.39 12.40
N GLY A 356 8.87 4.64 12.26
CA GLY A 356 8.82 3.22 11.86
C GLY A 356 7.97 2.38 12.81
N ILE A 357 8.12 2.57 14.13
CA ILE A 357 7.33 1.87 15.15
C ILE A 357 5.85 2.26 15.05
N LEU A 358 5.52 3.55 15.00
CA LEU A 358 4.14 4.02 14.91
C LEU A 358 3.44 3.50 13.65
N ARG A 359 4.14 3.53 12.52
CA ARG A 359 3.64 3.01 11.26
C ARG A 359 3.45 1.50 11.29
N SER A 360 4.38 0.75 11.89
CA SER A 360 4.28 -0.71 12.02
C SER A 360 3.10 -1.11 12.92
N ILE A 361 2.91 -0.43 14.04
CA ILE A 361 1.74 -0.63 14.91
C ILE A 361 0.45 -0.36 14.14
N GLY A 362 0.38 0.78 13.44
CA GLY A 362 -0.79 1.13 12.65
C GLY A 362 -1.09 0.11 11.56
N PHE A 363 -0.06 -0.34 10.85
CA PHE A 363 -0.22 -1.35 9.80
C PHE A 363 -0.66 -2.71 10.35
N THR A 364 -0.14 -3.12 11.51
CA THR A 364 -0.51 -4.37 12.18
C THR A 364 -1.96 -4.33 12.68
N ILE A 365 -2.39 -3.21 13.28
CA ILE A 365 -3.79 -3.02 13.71
C ILE A 365 -4.71 -3.03 12.49
N GLY A 366 -4.34 -2.29 11.44
CA GLY A 366 -5.08 -2.30 10.18
C GLY A 366 -5.21 -3.70 9.58
N ALA A 367 -4.15 -4.51 9.65
CA ALA A 367 -4.12 -5.86 9.08
C ALA A 367 -5.12 -6.84 9.73
N ILE A 368 -5.62 -6.55 10.92
CA ILE A 368 -6.66 -7.34 11.59
C ILE A 368 -8.06 -6.97 11.03
N SER A 369 -8.23 -5.79 10.45
CA SER A 369 -9.54 -5.31 10.01
C SER A 369 -10.23 -6.21 8.97
N PRO A 370 -9.55 -6.90 8.02
CA PRO A 370 -10.23 -7.78 7.08
C PRO A 370 -10.94 -8.96 7.74
N VAL A 371 -10.33 -9.62 8.74
CA VAL A 371 -10.99 -10.74 9.41
C VAL A 371 -12.20 -10.28 10.23
N LEU A 372 -12.10 -9.12 10.88
CA LEU A 372 -13.23 -8.55 11.62
C LEU A 372 -14.38 -8.13 10.70
N PHE A 373 -14.05 -7.51 9.58
CA PHE A 373 -15.03 -7.15 8.56
C PHE A 373 -15.68 -8.38 7.93
N GLY A 374 -14.89 -9.41 7.59
CA GLY A 374 -15.40 -10.67 7.07
C GLY A 374 -16.32 -11.39 8.06
N ALA A 375 -16.01 -11.33 9.35
CA ALA A 375 -16.85 -11.91 10.40
C ALA A 375 -18.18 -11.15 10.58
N ALA A 376 -18.23 -9.87 10.35
CA ALA A 376 -19.46 -9.08 10.33
C ALA A 376 -20.29 -9.41 9.06
N ALA A 377 -19.65 -9.41 7.90
CA ALA A 377 -20.30 -9.75 6.62
C ALA A 377 -20.88 -11.17 6.61
N GLU A 378 -20.18 -12.15 7.22
CA GLU A 378 -20.65 -13.53 7.37
C GLU A 378 -21.98 -13.63 8.14
N ARG A 379 -22.23 -12.71 9.06
CA ARG A 379 -23.46 -12.62 9.86
C ARG A 379 -24.56 -11.80 9.20
N GLY A 380 -24.38 -11.40 7.94
CA GLY A 380 -25.33 -10.56 7.19
C GLY A 380 -25.18 -9.05 7.42
N PHE A 381 -24.10 -8.61 8.10
CA PHE A 381 -23.83 -7.20 8.38
C PHE A 381 -22.83 -6.60 7.37
N PHE A 382 -23.01 -6.86 6.07
CA PHE A 382 -22.09 -6.34 5.05
C PHE A 382 -22.21 -4.82 4.91
N ASP A 383 -23.45 -4.29 4.81
CA ASP A 383 -23.73 -2.86 4.71
C ASP A 383 -23.33 -2.12 6.00
N GLU A 384 -23.64 -2.69 7.15
CA GLU A 384 -23.25 -2.13 8.44
C GLU A 384 -21.73 -2.12 8.60
N GLY A 385 -21.04 -3.11 8.05
CA GLY A 385 -19.58 -3.15 7.98
C GLY A 385 -19.01 -1.90 7.31
N PHE A 386 -19.54 -1.49 6.16
CA PHE A 386 -19.13 -0.24 5.49
C PHE A 386 -19.55 1.01 6.27
N THR A 387 -20.69 0.98 6.92
CA THR A 387 -21.14 2.07 7.80
C THR A 387 -20.18 2.23 9.00
N ILE A 388 -19.70 1.14 9.59
CA ILE A 388 -18.68 1.19 10.65
C ILE A 388 -17.37 1.78 10.12
N LEU A 389 -16.96 1.43 8.90
CA LEU A 389 -15.79 2.06 8.28
C LEU A 389 -15.99 3.55 8.06
N ALA A 390 -17.21 4.00 7.75
CA ALA A 390 -17.54 5.42 7.66
C ALA A 390 -17.39 6.12 9.02
N VAL A 391 -17.79 5.47 10.12
CA VAL A 391 -17.57 5.99 11.49
C VAL A 391 -16.07 6.14 11.78
N PHE A 392 -15.22 5.20 11.34
CA PHE A 392 -13.77 5.32 11.49
C PHE A 392 -13.20 6.45 10.62
N ALA A 393 -13.69 6.62 9.39
CA ALA A 393 -13.32 7.75 8.54
C ALA A 393 -13.77 9.09 9.15
N ALA A 394 -14.96 9.17 9.73
CA ALA A 394 -15.43 10.33 10.50
C ALA A 394 -14.56 10.56 11.75
N GLY A 395 -14.09 9.51 12.40
CA GLY A 395 -13.11 9.58 13.48
C GLY A 395 -11.82 10.27 13.06
N MET A 396 -11.30 9.97 11.87
CA MET A 396 -10.14 10.68 11.30
C MET A 396 -10.43 12.17 11.12
N LEU A 397 -11.62 12.51 10.63
CA LEU A 397 -12.07 13.88 10.43
C LEU A 397 -12.17 14.63 11.77
N LEU A 398 -12.70 14.01 12.80
CA LEU A 398 -12.78 14.59 14.14
C LEU A 398 -11.39 14.78 14.76
N LEU A 399 -10.48 13.82 14.57
CA LEU A 399 -9.10 13.94 15.03
C LEU A 399 -8.34 15.07 14.34
N ALA A 400 -8.67 15.40 13.08
CA ALA A 400 -8.10 16.53 12.37
C ALA A 400 -8.31 17.85 13.13
N PHE A 401 -9.46 18.03 13.79
CA PHE A 401 -9.77 19.24 14.58
C PHE A 401 -8.97 19.33 15.89
N ARG A 402 -8.39 18.21 16.36
CA ARG A 402 -7.52 18.18 17.54
C ARG A 402 -6.04 18.43 17.24
N ILE A 403 -5.68 18.45 15.96
CA ILE A 403 -4.31 18.74 15.53
C ILE A 403 -4.20 20.27 15.37
N PRO A 404 -3.26 20.93 16.06
CA PRO A 404 -3.05 22.38 15.95
C PRO A 404 -2.72 22.76 14.50
N GLU A 405 -3.24 23.90 14.03
CA GLU A 405 -2.74 24.54 12.81
C GLU A 405 -1.40 25.20 13.15
N ASN A 406 -0.32 24.75 12.52
CA ASN A 406 1.01 25.41 12.62
C ASN A 406 1.08 26.55 11.63
#